data_c008a479b770f4e78b2f2e3b2ea1d11b
#
_entry.id   c008a479b770f4e78b2f2e3b2ea1d11b
#
_cell.length_a   1.000
_cell.length_b   1.000
_cell.length_c   1.000
_cell.angle_alpha   90.00
_cell.angle_beta   90.00
_cell.angle_gamma   90.00
#
_symmetry.space_group_name_H-M   'P 1'
#
loop_
_entity.id
_entity.type
_entity.pdbx_description
1 polymer ?
#
loop_
_entity_poly.entity_id
_entity_poly.type
_entity_poly.pdbx_seq_one_letter_code
_entity_poly.pdbx_strand_id
1 'polypeptide(L)'
;ANQVGQLQRLIVIRVPGEEEARIYINPEILKREGEREIEEGCLSVPGYRGIITRSVWVRFGALDHEFHTVKFKAEELLAQALEHEVDHLDGILYLDHLESHEKLIKIETALSSEESGDETPDDDEPSDQVGVAHESGARQVDTPASIKVN
;
A
#
# COMPACT_ATOMS: atom_id res chain seq x y z
N ALA A 1 3.24 -11.20 11.10
CA ALA A 1 3.52 -12.65 11.05
C ALA A 1 2.27 -13.49 10.75
N ASN A 2 1.10 -13.10 11.23
CA ASN A 2 -0.17 -13.83 10.99
C ASN A 2 -0.55 -13.94 9.50
N GLN A 3 -0.20 -12.96 8.67
CA GLN A 3 -0.42 -12.98 7.21
C GLN A 3 0.33 -14.12 6.49
N VAL A 4 1.36 -14.70 7.11
CA VAL A 4 2.09 -15.88 6.62
C VAL A 4 1.82 -17.13 7.47
N GLY A 5 0.73 -17.13 8.23
CA GLY A 5 0.29 -18.29 9.04
C GLY A 5 1.05 -18.51 10.34
N GLN A 6 1.82 -17.53 10.80
CA GLN A 6 2.53 -17.60 12.10
C GLN A 6 1.75 -16.83 13.16
N LEU A 7 1.31 -17.53 14.21
CA LEU A 7 0.52 -16.95 15.31
C LEU A 7 1.41 -16.23 16.35
N GLN A 8 2.30 -15.38 15.87
CA GLN A 8 3.20 -14.58 16.71
C GLN A 8 2.92 -13.12 16.50
N ARG A 9 2.99 -12.31 17.57
CA ARG A 9 2.86 -10.86 17.49
C ARG A 9 4.17 -10.26 17.01
N LEU A 10 4.34 -10.24 15.69
CA LEU A 10 5.50 -9.69 15.02
C LEU A 10 5.06 -9.00 13.73
N ILE A 11 5.54 -7.78 13.54
CA ILE A 11 5.34 -7.01 12.31
C ILE A 11 6.67 -6.64 11.68
N VAL A 12 6.68 -6.47 10.37
CA VAL A 12 7.82 -6.01 9.60
C VAL A 12 7.38 -4.82 8.76
N ILE A 13 8.00 -3.67 8.98
CA ILE A 13 7.67 -2.43 8.28
C ILE A 13 8.90 -1.89 7.58
N ARG A 14 8.77 -1.53 6.30
CA ARG A 14 9.76 -0.77 5.57
C ARG A 14 9.18 0.60 5.21
N VAL A 15 9.74 1.65 5.81
CA VAL A 15 9.35 3.02 5.51
C VAL A 15 9.92 3.41 4.13
N PRO A 16 9.15 4.10 3.27
CA PRO A 16 9.65 4.59 2.00
C PRO A 16 10.91 5.46 2.19
N GLY A 17 11.95 5.14 1.41
CA GLY A 17 13.24 5.82 1.52
C GLY A 17 14.24 5.16 2.48
N GLU A 18 13.83 4.18 3.26
CA GLU A 18 14.73 3.35 4.05
C GLU A 18 15.13 2.08 3.29
N GLU A 19 16.40 1.70 3.38
CA GLU A 19 16.89 0.48 2.72
C GLU A 19 16.51 -0.77 3.49
N GLU A 20 16.48 -0.68 4.83
CA GLU A 20 16.22 -1.81 5.72
C GLU A 20 14.79 -1.81 6.25
N ALA A 21 14.25 -3.02 6.38
CA ALA A 21 12.98 -3.24 7.06
C ALA A 21 13.19 -3.31 8.57
N ARG A 22 12.28 -2.72 9.32
CA ARG A 22 12.26 -2.74 10.78
C ARG A 22 11.39 -3.89 11.26
N ILE A 23 11.89 -4.66 12.20
CA ILE A 23 11.17 -5.77 12.85
C ILE A 23 10.73 -5.32 14.24
N TYR A 24 9.44 -5.51 14.53
CA TYR A 24 8.88 -5.19 15.84
C TYR A 24 8.17 -6.41 16.42
N ILE A 25 8.59 -6.80 17.62
CA ILE A 25 8.07 -7.95 18.37
C ILE A 25 7.17 -7.42 19.49
N ASN A 26 6.00 -8.03 19.66
CA ASN A 26 4.97 -7.62 20.59
C ASN A 26 4.63 -6.12 20.46
N PRO A 27 4.29 -5.65 19.25
CA PRO A 27 3.98 -4.24 19.03
C PRO A 27 2.66 -3.85 19.69
N GLU A 28 2.64 -2.62 20.22
CA GLU A 28 1.46 -2.02 20.84
C GLU A 28 1.34 -0.54 20.46
N ILE A 29 0.12 -0.08 20.24
CA ILE A 29 -0.19 1.34 20.17
C ILE A 29 -0.50 1.84 21.59
N LEU A 30 0.46 2.52 22.20
CA LEU A 30 0.39 2.99 23.58
C LEU A 30 -0.51 4.23 23.75
N LYS A 31 -0.59 5.05 22.71
CA LYS A 31 -1.46 6.25 22.66
C LYS A 31 -1.81 6.57 21.22
N ARG A 32 -3.03 7.05 21.01
CA ARG A 32 -3.54 7.61 19.75
C ARG A 32 -3.93 9.06 19.99
N GLU A 33 -3.70 9.93 19.00
CA GLU A 33 -4.03 11.34 19.11
C GLU A 33 -4.39 11.95 17.76
N GLY A 34 -5.47 12.73 17.77
CA GLY A 34 -6.06 13.32 16.58
C GLY A 34 -6.71 12.27 15.68
N GLU A 35 -7.47 12.76 14.72
CA GLU A 35 -8.15 11.92 13.74
C GLU A 35 -7.99 12.53 12.36
N ARG A 36 -7.81 11.68 11.35
CA ARG A 36 -7.78 12.08 9.95
C ARG A 36 -8.37 10.99 9.07
N GLU A 37 -9.10 11.38 8.06
CA GLU A 37 -9.54 10.47 7.01
C GLU A 37 -8.39 10.20 6.05
N ILE A 38 -8.20 8.93 5.73
CA ILE A 38 -7.17 8.47 4.80
C ILE A 38 -7.72 7.35 3.92
N GLU A 39 -7.14 7.22 2.75
CA GLU A 39 -7.37 6.07 1.88
C GLU A 39 -6.42 4.95 2.28
N GLU A 40 -6.97 3.76 2.53
CA GLU A 40 -6.22 2.58 2.93
C GLU A 40 -6.63 1.36 2.10
N GLY A 41 -5.65 0.57 1.70
CA GLY A 41 -5.83 -0.70 1.03
C GLY A 41 -5.00 -1.78 1.71
N CYS A 42 -5.33 -3.03 1.47
CA CYS A 42 -4.63 -4.17 2.05
C CYS A 42 -4.49 -5.29 1.04
N LEU A 43 -3.35 -5.99 1.06
CA LEU A 43 -3.14 -7.19 0.24
C LEU A 43 -4.10 -8.33 0.60
N SER A 44 -4.58 -8.36 1.86
CA SER A 44 -5.61 -9.30 2.31
C SER A 44 -7.00 -9.01 1.73
N VAL A 45 -7.19 -7.82 1.11
CA VAL A 45 -8.44 -7.41 0.45
C VAL A 45 -8.10 -6.86 -0.95
N PRO A 46 -7.71 -7.71 -1.88
CA PRO A 46 -7.24 -7.28 -3.19
C PRO A 46 -8.36 -6.61 -4.00
N GLY A 47 -8.03 -5.59 -4.76
CA GLY A 47 -8.94 -4.88 -5.66
C GLY A 47 -9.85 -3.86 -4.97
N TYR A 48 -9.65 -3.58 -3.69
CA TYR A 48 -10.41 -2.58 -2.96
C TYR A 48 -9.53 -1.64 -2.15
N ARG A 49 -10.03 -0.43 -1.92
CA ARG A 49 -9.54 0.56 -0.97
C ARG A 49 -10.70 1.11 -0.18
N GLY A 50 -10.44 1.61 1.01
CA GLY A 50 -11.45 2.25 1.85
C GLY A 50 -10.98 3.59 2.37
N ILE A 51 -11.92 4.53 2.54
CA ILE A 51 -11.68 5.77 3.27
C ILE A 51 -12.04 5.50 4.72
N ILE A 52 -11.04 5.52 5.59
CA ILE A 52 -11.18 5.24 7.02
C ILE A 52 -10.55 6.33 7.87
N THR A 53 -10.89 6.36 9.14
CA THR A 53 -10.30 7.27 10.11
C THR A 53 -9.12 6.62 10.82
N ARG A 54 -7.96 7.30 10.83
CA ARG A 54 -6.75 6.91 11.55
C ARG A 54 -6.24 8.07 12.39
N SER A 55 -5.36 7.75 13.35
CA SER A 55 -4.72 8.75 14.19
C SER A 55 -3.79 9.67 13.38
N VAL A 56 -3.72 10.96 13.76
CA VAL A 56 -2.71 11.89 13.22
C VAL A 56 -1.33 11.46 13.67
N TRP A 57 -1.19 11.04 14.93
CA TRP A 57 0.02 10.43 15.44
C TRP A 57 -0.27 9.38 16.51
N VAL A 58 0.66 8.46 16.67
CA VAL A 58 0.61 7.42 17.68
C VAL A 58 1.90 7.39 18.50
N ARG A 59 1.79 6.96 19.76
CA ARG A 59 2.93 6.50 20.53
C ARG A 59 2.98 4.99 20.43
N PHE A 60 4.07 4.49 19.89
CA PHE A 60 4.29 3.09 19.62
C PHE A 60 5.30 2.50 20.60
N GLY A 61 5.10 1.24 20.98
CA GLY A 61 6.01 0.45 21.80
C GLY A 61 6.14 -0.97 21.27
N ALA A 62 7.36 -1.52 21.32
CA ALA A 62 7.66 -2.89 20.90
C ALA A 62 9.01 -3.33 21.47
N LEU A 63 9.42 -4.57 21.13
CA LEU A 63 10.80 -5.00 21.17
C LEU A 63 11.35 -5.00 19.73
N ASP A 64 12.62 -4.65 19.55
CA ASP A 64 13.31 -4.82 18.28
C ASP A 64 13.80 -6.27 18.08
N HIS A 65 14.54 -6.53 17.00
CA HIS A 65 15.08 -7.85 16.68
C HIS A 65 16.17 -8.33 17.65
N GLU A 66 16.75 -7.43 18.46
CA GLU A 66 17.70 -7.73 19.52
C GLU A 66 17.03 -7.82 20.90
N PHE A 67 15.68 -7.77 20.94
CA PHE A 67 14.84 -7.76 22.14
C PHE A 67 15.03 -6.53 23.04
N HIS A 68 15.54 -5.43 22.53
CA HIS A 68 15.55 -4.17 23.24
C HIS A 68 14.20 -3.47 23.14
N THR A 69 13.77 -2.84 24.23
CA THR A 69 12.55 -2.05 24.22
C THR A 69 12.71 -0.78 23.39
N VAL A 70 11.85 -0.62 22.40
CA VAL A 70 11.75 0.60 21.60
C VAL A 70 10.42 1.29 21.88
N LYS A 71 10.47 2.63 22.05
CA LYS A 71 9.29 3.49 22.19
C LYS A 71 9.53 4.78 21.44
N PHE A 72 8.61 5.14 20.56
CA PHE A 72 8.73 6.39 19.81
C PHE A 72 7.34 6.95 19.44
N LYS A 73 7.34 8.20 18.98
CA LYS A 73 6.19 8.84 18.35
C LYS A 73 6.28 8.60 16.85
N ALA A 74 5.22 8.12 16.24
CA ALA A 74 5.06 8.02 14.80
C ALA A 74 3.97 8.96 14.33
N GLU A 75 4.16 9.53 13.15
CA GLU A 75 3.24 10.47 12.50
C GLU A 75 3.00 10.04 11.06
N GLU A 76 1.97 10.61 10.46
CA GLU A 76 1.65 10.45 9.05
C GLU A 76 1.60 8.98 8.63
N LEU A 77 2.32 8.66 7.58
CA LEU A 77 2.33 7.35 6.95
C LEU A 77 2.84 6.23 7.86
N LEU A 78 3.85 6.53 8.70
CA LEU A 78 4.35 5.55 9.66
C LEU A 78 3.30 5.26 10.74
N ALA A 79 2.56 6.26 11.22
CA ALA A 79 1.47 6.04 12.17
C ALA A 79 0.39 5.14 11.56
N GLN A 80 -0.02 5.42 10.33
CA GLN A 80 -0.97 4.61 9.58
C GLN A 80 -0.51 3.16 9.44
N ALA A 81 0.73 2.94 9.00
CA ALA A 81 1.28 1.60 8.82
C ALA A 81 1.34 0.82 10.13
N LEU A 82 1.75 1.48 11.23
CA LEU A 82 1.80 0.83 12.55
C LEU A 82 0.41 0.44 13.05
N GLU A 83 -0.59 1.30 12.90
CA GLU A 83 -1.98 0.97 13.26
C GLU A 83 -2.51 -0.19 12.41
N HIS A 84 -2.28 -0.16 11.09
CA HIS A 84 -2.70 -1.21 10.15
C HIS A 84 -2.10 -2.57 10.51
N GLU A 85 -0.80 -2.64 10.76
CA GLU A 85 -0.14 -3.90 11.08
C GLU A 85 -0.51 -4.44 12.47
N VAL A 86 -0.74 -3.56 13.45
CA VAL A 86 -1.24 -3.98 14.79
C VAL A 86 -2.67 -4.49 14.68
N ASP A 87 -3.53 -3.85 13.89
CA ASP A 87 -4.89 -4.34 13.62
C ASP A 87 -4.87 -5.77 13.08
N HIS A 88 -3.99 -6.07 12.11
CA HIS A 88 -3.85 -7.43 11.60
C HIS A 88 -3.49 -8.45 12.68
N LEU A 89 -2.64 -8.08 13.63
CA LEU A 89 -2.31 -8.95 14.76
C LEU A 89 -3.50 -9.18 15.71
N ASP A 90 -4.44 -8.25 15.73
CA ASP A 90 -5.66 -8.31 16.52
C ASP A 90 -6.86 -8.89 15.75
N GLY A 91 -6.62 -9.31 14.49
CA GLY A 91 -7.65 -9.90 13.61
C GLY A 91 -8.59 -8.86 12.99
N ILE A 92 -8.19 -7.60 12.96
CA ILE A 92 -8.95 -6.46 12.43
C ILE A 92 -8.43 -6.13 11.03
N LEU A 93 -9.34 -5.85 10.11
CA LEU A 93 -9.04 -5.34 8.78
C LEU A 93 -9.48 -3.87 8.67
N TYR A 94 -8.91 -3.13 7.70
CA TYR A 94 -9.35 -1.76 7.44
C TYR A 94 -10.85 -1.69 7.11
N LEU A 95 -11.45 -2.78 6.61
CA LEU A 95 -12.88 -2.89 6.36
C LEU A 95 -13.72 -2.72 7.62
N ASP A 96 -13.20 -3.13 8.78
CA ASP A 96 -13.89 -3.04 10.08
C ASP A 96 -13.94 -1.60 10.60
N HIS A 97 -13.11 -0.71 10.03
CA HIS A 97 -13.10 0.73 10.31
C HIS A 97 -13.96 1.55 9.37
N LEU A 98 -14.59 0.93 8.35
CA LEU A 98 -15.46 1.65 7.42
C LEU A 98 -16.74 2.09 8.13
N GLU A 99 -17.02 3.38 8.10
CA GLU A 99 -18.26 3.94 8.65
C GLU A 99 -19.47 3.65 7.76
N SER A 100 -19.24 3.44 6.45
CA SER A 100 -20.26 3.19 5.44
C SER A 100 -19.68 2.42 4.27
N HIS A 101 -20.50 1.56 3.64
CA HIS A 101 -20.10 0.85 2.41
C HIS A 101 -19.78 1.79 1.24
N GLU A 102 -20.28 3.02 1.25
CA GLU A 102 -19.98 4.03 0.23
C GLU A 102 -18.52 4.48 0.26
N LYS A 103 -17.84 4.32 1.41
CA LYS A 103 -16.41 4.60 1.57
C LYS A 103 -15.51 3.47 1.05
N LEU A 104 -16.08 2.36 0.58
CA LEU A 104 -15.34 1.26 -0.07
C LEU A 104 -15.27 1.50 -1.58
N ILE A 105 -14.06 1.64 -2.09
CA ILE A 105 -13.77 1.95 -3.49
C ILE A 105 -13.20 0.71 -4.16
N LYS A 106 -13.83 0.25 -5.25
CA LYS A 106 -13.27 -0.81 -6.08
C LYS A 106 -12.19 -0.23 -7.00
N ILE A 107 -11.02 -0.86 -7.02
CA ILE A 107 -9.93 -0.50 -7.91
C ILE A 107 -10.16 -1.23 -9.23
N GLU A 108 -10.48 -0.49 -10.30
CA GLU A 108 -10.50 -1.07 -11.64
C GLU A 108 -9.05 -1.26 -12.09
N THR A 109 -8.61 -2.51 -12.12
CA THR A 109 -7.34 -2.86 -12.75
C THR A 109 -7.55 -2.77 -14.26
N ALA A 110 -6.89 -1.85 -14.92
CA ALA A 110 -6.91 -1.69 -16.38
C ALA A 110 -6.15 -2.84 -17.09
N LEU A 111 -6.56 -4.09 -16.84
CA LEU A 111 -5.99 -5.29 -17.45
C LEU A 111 -7.07 -6.19 -18.10
N SER A 112 -8.10 -5.58 -18.71
CA SER A 112 -9.09 -6.35 -19.46
C SER A 112 -9.54 -5.64 -20.74
N SER A 113 -8.57 -5.30 -21.61
CA SER A 113 -8.90 -4.87 -22.98
C SER A 113 -7.83 -5.27 -24.02
N GLU A 114 -7.31 -6.49 -23.89
CA GLU A 114 -6.56 -7.11 -24.97
C GLU A 114 -6.88 -8.60 -25.03
N GLU A 115 -8.10 -8.95 -25.45
CA GLU A 115 -8.42 -10.23 -26.07
C GLU A 115 -9.76 -10.15 -26.77
N SER A 116 -9.74 -9.67 -28.02
CA SER A 116 -10.60 -10.20 -29.10
C SER A 116 -10.26 -9.48 -30.41
N GLY A 117 -9.39 -10.08 -31.17
CA GLY A 117 -9.03 -9.61 -32.51
C GLY A 117 -8.26 -10.70 -33.22
N ASP A 118 -8.94 -11.86 -33.42
CA ASP A 118 -8.54 -12.83 -34.43
C ASP A 118 -9.02 -12.31 -35.80
N GLU A 119 -8.07 -11.92 -36.65
CA GLU A 119 -8.23 -12.01 -38.10
C GLU A 119 -6.86 -12.14 -38.76
N THR A 120 -6.73 -13.25 -39.52
CA THR A 120 -5.58 -13.76 -40.26
C THR A 120 -5.25 -12.92 -41.52
N PRO A 121 -4.06 -13.12 -42.11
CA PRO A 121 -3.41 -12.15 -42.97
C PRO A 121 -3.74 -12.34 -44.44
N ASP A 122 -3.69 -11.27 -45.22
CA ASP A 122 -3.44 -11.35 -46.66
C ASP A 122 -2.31 -10.41 -47.09
N ASP A 123 -1.43 -10.99 -47.88
CA ASP A 123 -0.23 -10.46 -48.51
C ASP A 123 -0.45 -9.17 -49.32
N ASP A 124 0.51 -8.24 -49.23
CA ASP A 124 1.23 -7.68 -50.38
C ASP A 124 2.21 -6.57 -49.95
N GLU A 125 3.48 -6.77 -50.28
CA GLU A 125 4.55 -5.79 -50.32
C GLU A 125 4.54 -5.01 -51.68
N PRO A 126 5.40 -3.98 -51.90
CA PRO A 126 6.24 -3.12 -51.07
C PRO A 126 6.21 -1.62 -51.49
N SER A 127 6.86 -0.76 -50.74
CA SER A 127 7.89 0.20 -51.18
C SER A 127 7.91 1.55 -50.48
N ASP A 128 9.07 1.83 -49.91
CA ASP A 128 9.88 3.08 -49.95
C ASP A 128 9.49 4.36 -49.20
N GLN A 129 10.50 4.73 -48.44
CA GLN A 129 11.09 6.08 -48.21
C GLN A 129 10.70 6.96 -47.05
N VAL A 130 11.70 7.01 -46.12
CA VAL A 130 12.46 8.19 -45.63
C VAL A 130 11.70 9.36 -44.96
N GLY A 131 12.12 9.65 -43.71
CA GLY A 131 12.25 11.05 -43.33
C GLY A 131 11.89 11.51 -41.93
N VAL A 132 12.93 11.63 -41.11
CA VAL A 132 13.23 12.77 -40.19
C VAL A 132 12.44 12.95 -38.88
N ALA A 133 13.27 13.06 -37.84
CA ALA A 133 13.05 13.38 -36.44
C ALA A 133 12.24 14.66 -36.15
N HIS A 134 11.54 14.65 -34.99
CA HIS A 134 11.50 15.83 -34.15
C HIS A 134 11.21 15.43 -32.70
N GLU A 135 12.10 15.90 -31.79
CA GLU A 135 11.96 15.92 -30.35
C GLU A 135 10.83 16.86 -29.91
N SER A 136 10.12 16.48 -28.83
CA SER A 136 9.72 17.44 -27.79
C SER A 136 9.05 16.72 -26.61
N GLY A 137 9.70 16.65 -25.48
CA GLY A 137 9.34 17.17 -24.19
C GLY A 137 8.00 16.71 -23.60
N ALA A 138 7.99 15.61 -22.84
CA ALA A 138 6.87 15.31 -21.96
C ALA A 138 7.30 15.53 -20.50
N ARG A 139 6.58 16.44 -19.83
CA ARG A 139 6.69 16.72 -18.41
C ARG A 139 6.23 15.52 -17.60
N GLN A 140 7.10 15.08 -16.70
CA GLN A 140 6.77 14.15 -15.64
C GLN A 140 5.79 14.81 -14.67
N VAL A 141 4.65 14.21 -14.47
CA VAL A 141 3.73 14.51 -13.36
C VAL A 141 4.04 13.49 -12.26
N ASP A 142 4.52 13.98 -11.13
CA ASP A 142 4.76 13.18 -9.94
C ASP A 142 3.44 12.61 -9.42
N THR A 143 3.36 11.29 -9.44
CA THR A 143 2.27 10.55 -8.81
C THR A 143 2.71 10.21 -7.38
N PRO A 144 1.88 10.47 -6.35
CA PRO A 144 2.25 10.11 -4.97
C PRO A 144 2.43 8.59 -4.83
N ALA A 145 3.53 8.22 -4.19
CA ALA A 145 3.94 6.84 -3.99
C ALA A 145 2.90 6.05 -3.20
N SER A 146 2.31 5.06 -3.85
CA SER A 146 1.49 4.05 -3.18
C SER A 146 2.38 3.11 -2.37
N ILE A 147 2.16 3.05 -1.06
CA ILE A 147 2.85 2.09 -0.21
C ILE A 147 2.27 0.71 -0.44
N LYS A 148 3.11 -0.21 -0.83
CA LYS A 148 2.82 -1.64 -0.73
C LYS A 148 3.28 -2.09 0.66
N VAL A 149 2.33 -2.27 1.55
CA VAL A 149 2.57 -2.94 2.83
C VAL A 149 2.46 -4.43 2.55
N ASN A 150 3.51 -5.17 2.89
CA ASN A 150 3.54 -6.63 2.72
C ASN A 150 2.69 -7.31 3.76
#